data_2fffd188d05cd380ab3c87681dd10bc8
#
_entry.id   2fffd188d05cd380ab3c87681dd10bc8
#
_cell.length_a   1.000
_cell.length_b   1.000
_cell.length_c   1.000
_cell.angle_alpha   90.00
_cell.angle_beta   90.00
_cell.angle_gamma   90.00
#
_symmetry.space_group_name_H-M   'P 1'
#
loop_
_entity.id
_entity.type
_entity.pdbx_description
1 polymer ?
#
loop_
_entity_poly.entity_id
_entity_poly.type
_entity_poly.pdbx_seq_one_letter_code
_entity_poly.pdbx_strand_id
1 'polypeptide(L)'
;AELVLVSAPWDVTVSYGAGTAHAPDAVIEASTQLDFHEPLAPGVWRRGIATADVDYALLEESQRLRSDAEKVIAHLEGGGSPEDDYAVRKVRRINEGCRAMNANIGAQAARWLDAGKTVGLVGGDHSTPYGLIRALGDRHGEFGILHIDAHCDLRDAYEGFEFSHASIMFNVLRDVPSVKKIAQVAVRDFSGTEAALAASSARVATFDDLSLAAAMFRGETWDALCRRIVDALPQEVYVSFDIDGLTFENCPHTGTPVCGGLTFNQAVWLLDTLVRSGRRIIGFDVVEVAPAPEAKVDAITGARMLWKLCNLTLKSNGQ
;
A
#
# COMPACT_ATOMS: atom_id res chain seq x y z
N ALA A 1 -2.08 20.96 -11.25
CA ALA A 1 -2.54 20.01 -10.26
C ALA A 1 -1.71 20.13 -8.98
N GLU A 2 -2.35 20.03 -7.83
CA GLU A 2 -1.64 20.01 -6.54
C GLU A 2 -1.25 18.59 -6.12
N LEU A 3 -1.99 17.59 -6.58
CA LEU A 3 -1.72 16.18 -6.35
C LEU A 3 -1.37 15.49 -7.67
N VAL A 4 -0.30 14.68 -7.64
CA VAL A 4 0.16 13.89 -8.78
C VAL A 4 0.18 12.41 -8.40
N LEU A 5 -0.40 11.58 -9.25
CA LEU A 5 -0.40 10.14 -9.13
C LEU A 5 0.76 9.56 -9.96
N VAL A 6 1.61 8.80 -9.32
CA VAL A 6 2.69 8.02 -9.94
C VAL A 6 2.21 6.58 -10.08
N SER A 7 2.43 5.98 -11.23
CA SER A 7 2.09 4.57 -11.49
C SER A 7 3.30 3.67 -11.27
N ALA A 8 3.07 2.53 -10.62
CA ALA A 8 4.11 1.53 -10.35
C ALA A 8 3.64 0.12 -10.82
N PRO A 9 3.72 -0.17 -12.13
CA PRO A 9 3.26 -1.43 -12.71
C PRO A 9 4.26 -2.57 -12.44
N TRP A 10 4.19 -3.16 -11.23
CA TRP A 10 5.16 -4.12 -10.73
C TRP A 10 4.52 -5.16 -9.81
N ASP A 11 4.80 -6.45 -10.02
CA ASP A 11 4.30 -7.55 -9.19
C ASP A 11 5.25 -8.76 -9.17
N VAL A 12 6.55 -8.49 -9.18
CA VAL A 12 7.59 -9.51 -9.33
C VAL A 12 7.58 -10.55 -8.22
N THR A 13 7.32 -10.14 -6.98
CA THR A 13 7.53 -10.98 -5.79
C THR A 13 6.24 -11.57 -5.21
N VAL A 14 5.09 -11.36 -5.87
CA VAL A 14 3.82 -11.94 -5.38
C VAL A 14 3.91 -13.47 -5.30
N SER A 15 3.39 -14.03 -4.21
CA SER A 15 3.56 -15.45 -3.89
C SER A 15 2.38 -16.32 -4.32
N TYR A 16 1.16 -15.77 -4.44
CA TYR A 16 -0.04 -16.53 -4.73
C TYR A 16 -0.74 -16.05 -6.02
N GLY A 17 -1.35 -14.87 -6.02
CA GLY A 17 -2.05 -14.30 -7.18
C GLY A 17 -1.21 -13.23 -7.89
N ALA A 18 -0.97 -13.38 -9.20
CA ALA A 18 -0.34 -12.34 -10.02
C ALA A 18 -1.38 -11.45 -10.71
N GLY A 19 -0.94 -10.31 -11.25
CA GLY A 19 -1.77 -9.43 -12.08
C GLY A 19 -1.87 -8.00 -11.55
N THR A 20 -1.35 -7.73 -10.36
CA THR A 20 -1.39 -6.39 -9.75
C THR A 20 -0.55 -5.36 -10.51
N ALA A 21 0.46 -5.79 -11.31
CA ALA A 21 1.19 -4.92 -12.21
C ALA A 21 0.30 -4.18 -13.24
N HIS A 22 -0.89 -4.71 -13.52
CA HIS A 22 -1.87 -4.10 -14.43
C HIS A 22 -2.86 -3.16 -13.72
N ALA A 23 -2.77 -3.03 -12.39
CA ALA A 23 -3.65 -2.16 -11.62
C ALA A 23 -3.61 -0.69 -12.05
N PRO A 24 -2.45 -0.06 -12.32
CA PRO A 24 -2.42 1.36 -12.65
C PRO A 24 -3.33 1.71 -13.83
N ASP A 25 -3.23 0.98 -14.94
CA ASP A 25 -4.05 1.22 -16.12
C ASP A 25 -5.54 0.94 -15.84
N ALA A 26 -5.85 -0.20 -15.19
CA ALA A 26 -7.22 -0.60 -14.93
C ALA A 26 -7.94 0.35 -13.94
N VAL A 27 -7.27 0.81 -12.90
CA VAL A 27 -7.80 1.75 -11.91
C VAL A 27 -8.04 3.12 -12.54
N ILE A 28 -7.11 3.61 -13.35
CA ILE A 28 -7.27 4.89 -14.07
C ILE A 28 -8.41 4.79 -15.11
N GLU A 29 -8.50 3.69 -15.86
CA GLU A 29 -9.63 3.47 -16.77
C GLU A 29 -10.96 3.45 -16.00
N ALA A 30 -11.07 2.70 -14.92
CA ALA A 30 -12.28 2.63 -14.09
C ALA A 30 -12.64 3.99 -13.49
N SER A 31 -11.68 4.86 -13.22
CA SER A 31 -11.90 6.20 -12.67
C SER A 31 -12.69 7.12 -13.62
N THR A 32 -12.74 6.81 -14.92
CA THR A 32 -13.54 7.57 -15.89
C THR A 32 -15.05 7.49 -15.65
N GLN A 33 -15.50 6.54 -14.81
CA GLN A 33 -16.89 6.34 -14.43
C GLN A 33 -17.24 7.00 -13.08
N LEU A 34 -16.35 7.83 -12.53
CA LEU A 34 -16.57 8.50 -11.24
C LEU A 34 -17.33 9.81 -11.44
N ASP A 35 -18.34 10.04 -10.59
CA ASP A 35 -18.93 11.36 -10.43
C ASP A 35 -18.02 12.24 -9.56
N PHE A 36 -17.85 13.52 -9.94
CA PHE A 36 -16.99 14.46 -9.23
C PHE A 36 -17.60 15.05 -7.95
N HIS A 37 -18.70 14.47 -7.45
CA HIS A 37 -19.27 14.87 -6.18
C HIS A 37 -18.68 14.05 -5.04
N GLU A 38 -17.89 14.71 -4.17
CA GLU A 38 -17.31 14.10 -2.98
C GLU A 38 -17.87 14.76 -1.71
N PRO A 39 -18.82 14.12 -1.01
CA PRO A 39 -19.48 14.74 0.13
C PRO A 39 -18.58 15.02 1.32
N LEU A 40 -17.49 14.24 1.51
CA LEU A 40 -16.52 14.45 2.58
C LEU A 40 -15.56 15.61 2.30
N ALA A 41 -15.39 15.99 1.02
CA ALA A 41 -14.50 17.06 0.56
C ALA A 41 -15.12 17.82 -0.63
N PRO A 42 -16.24 18.57 -0.44
CA PRO A 42 -16.98 19.18 -1.53
C PRO A 42 -16.11 20.13 -2.36
N GLY A 43 -15.94 19.84 -3.66
CA GLY A 43 -15.26 20.70 -4.62
C GLY A 43 -13.72 20.72 -4.51
N VAL A 44 -13.12 19.99 -3.57
CA VAL A 44 -11.66 19.97 -3.32
C VAL A 44 -10.88 19.46 -4.53
N TRP A 45 -11.44 18.54 -5.30
CA TRP A 45 -10.84 18.01 -6.53
C TRP A 45 -10.49 19.10 -7.56
N ARG A 46 -11.13 20.30 -7.50
CA ARG A 46 -10.81 21.44 -8.38
C ARG A 46 -9.40 22.01 -8.18
N ARG A 47 -8.73 21.67 -7.08
CA ARG A 47 -7.30 21.97 -6.85
C ARG A 47 -6.39 21.20 -7.81
N GLY A 48 -6.95 20.19 -8.46
CA GLY A 48 -6.34 19.43 -9.55
C GLY A 48 -5.64 18.16 -9.08
N ILE A 49 -6.04 17.07 -9.71
CA ILE A 49 -5.43 15.76 -9.63
C ILE A 49 -4.91 15.43 -11.03
N ALA A 50 -3.68 14.99 -11.14
CA ALA A 50 -3.07 14.59 -12.41
C ALA A 50 -2.38 13.24 -12.27
N THR A 51 -2.28 12.49 -13.35
CA THR A 51 -1.46 11.29 -13.45
C THR A 51 -0.13 11.63 -14.14
N ALA A 52 0.97 11.11 -13.63
CA ALA A 52 2.23 11.08 -14.37
C ALA A 52 2.15 10.02 -15.48
N ASP A 53 3.00 10.16 -16.49
CA ASP A 53 3.10 9.16 -17.56
C ASP A 53 3.49 7.79 -16.96
N VAL A 54 2.85 6.73 -17.45
CA VAL A 54 3.15 5.35 -17.02
C VAL A 54 4.50 4.92 -17.62
N ASP A 55 5.36 4.39 -16.77
CA ASP A 55 6.64 3.81 -17.20
C ASP A 55 6.42 2.35 -17.65
N TYR A 56 6.11 2.17 -18.93
CA TYR A 56 5.91 0.82 -19.48
C TYR A 56 7.19 -0.01 -19.56
N ALA A 57 8.38 0.60 -19.53
CA ALA A 57 9.63 -0.15 -19.41
C ALA A 57 9.73 -0.85 -18.04
N LEU A 58 9.13 -0.25 -17.01
CA LEU A 58 9.02 -0.88 -15.69
C LEU A 58 8.11 -2.11 -15.73
N LEU A 59 6.98 -2.05 -16.47
CA LEU A 59 6.09 -3.19 -16.66
C LEU A 59 6.79 -4.35 -17.41
N GLU A 60 7.52 -4.05 -18.47
CA GLU A 60 8.28 -5.06 -19.22
C GLU A 60 9.34 -5.74 -18.34
N GLU A 61 10.03 -4.96 -17.52
CA GLU A 61 11.02 -5.51 -16.58
C GLU A 61 10.35 -6.35 -15.48
N SER A 62 9.19 -5.91 -14.97
CA SER A 62 8.38 -6.68 -14.02
C SER A 62 8.05 -8.06 -14.58
N GLN A 63 7.49 -8.13 -15.78
CA GLN A 63 7.12 -9.39 -16.43
C GLN A 63 8.34 -10.32 -16.62
N ARG A 64 9.49 -9.76 -17.00
CA ARG A 64 10.74 -10.51 -17.18
C ARG A 64 11.25 -11.11 -15.87
N LEU A 65 11.25 -10.33 -14.78
CA LEU A 65 11.71 -10.77 -13.48
C LEU A 65 10.68 -11.68 -12.80
N ARG A 66 9.38 -11.45 -13.02
CA ARG A 66 8.31 -12.33 -12.53
C ARG A 66 8.51 -13.77 -12.98
N SER A 67 8.84 -13.99 -14.27
CA SER A 67 9.15 -15.33 -14.76
C SER A 67 10.34 -15.99 -14.04
N ASP A 68 11.30 -15.22 -13.55
CA ASP A 68 12.40 -15.75 -12.74
C ASP A 68 11.95 -16.00 -11.28
N ALA A 69 11.12 -15.14 -10.72
CA ALA A 69 10.59 -15.31 -9.37
C ALA A 69 9.70 -16.55 -9.24
N GLU A 70 8.79 -16.78 -10.19
CA GLU A 70 7.96 -17.99 -10.25
C GLU A 70 8.78 -19.27 -10.22
N LYS A 71 9.93 -19.30 -10.90
CA LYS A 71 10.82 -20.46 -10.92
C LYS A 71 11.53 -20.66 -9.57
N VAL A 72 11.84 -19.58 -8.85
CA VAL A 72 12.42 -19.66 -7.50
C VAL A 72 11.36 -20.16 -6.52
N ILE A 73 10.17 -19.58 -6.55
CA ILE A 73 9.04 -19.98 -5.71
C ILE A 73 8.74 -21.48 -5.90
N ALA A 74 8.54 -21.91 -7.15
CA ALA A 74 8.28 -23.32 -7.47
C ALA A 74 9.42 -24.26 -7.02
N HIS A 75 10.69 -23.82 -7.11
CA HIS A 75 11.84 -24.59 -6.61
C HIS A 75 11.78 -24.78 -5.10
N LEU A 76 11.50 -23.70 -4.34
CA LEU A 76 11.41 -23.75 -2.87
C LEU A 76 10.20 -24.57 -2.41
N GLU A 77 9.04 -24.38 -3.02
CA GLU A 77 7.82 -25.16 -2.74
C GLU A 77 8.00 -26.65 -3.06
N GLY A 78 8.79 -26.97 -4.08
CA GLY A 78 9.18 -28.33 -4.43
C GLY A 78 10.21 -28.97 -3.48
N GLY A 79 10.62 -28.27 -2.40
CA GLY A 79 11.62 -28.73 -1.43
C GLY A 79 13.06 -28.50 -1.84
N GLY A 80 13.32 -27.68 -2.87
CA GLY A 80 14.65 -27.24 -3.25
C GLY A 80 15.30 -26.32 -2.19
N SER A 81 16.62 -26.29 -2.16
CA SER A 81 17.35 -25.47 -1.19
C SER A 81 17.42 -24.02 -1.67
N PRO A 82 17.19 -23.02 -0.79
CA PRO A 82 17.47 -21.61 -1.10
C PRO A 82 18.98 -21.35 -1.34
N GLU A 83 19.85 -22.26 -0.90
CA GLU A 83 21.31 -22.16 -1.09
C GLU A 83 21.79 -22.75 -2.43
N ASP A 84 20.89 -23.36 -3.21
CA ASP A 84 21.26 -23.87 -4.53
C ASP A 84 21.72 -22.72 -5.44
N ASP A 85 22.83 -22.94 -6.13
CA ASP A 85 23.42 -21.94 -7.04
C ASP A 85 22.41 -21.34 -8.02
N TYR A 86 21.44 -22.14 -8.43
CA TYR A 86 20.35 -21.73 -9.30
C TYR A 86 19.46 -20.69 -8.62
N ALA A 87 18.98 -20.98 -7.40
CA ALA A 87 18.11 -20.11 -6.62
C ALA A 87 18.87 -18.81 -6.26
N VAL A 88 20.07 -18.92 -5.72
CA VAL A 88 20.92 -17.79 -5.32
C VAL A 88 21.13 -16.79 -6.47
N ARG A 89 21.44 -17.26 -7.68
CA ARG A 89 21.65 -16.36 -8.83
C ARG A 89 20.37 -15.64 -9.23
N LYS A 90 19.22 -16.31 -9.21
CA LYS A 90 17.94 -15.69 -9.57
C LYS A 90 17.47 -14.71 -8.52
N VAL A 91 17.51 -15.08 -7.23
CA VAL A 91 17.16 -14.20 -6.10
C VAL A 91 18.00 -12.92 -6.15
N ARG A 92 19.33 -13.03 -6.36
CA ARG A 92 20.19 -11.85 -6.50
C ARG A 92 19.72 -10.92 -7.62
N ARG A 93 19.41 -11.46 -8.82
CA ARG A 93 18.93 -10.67 -9.96
C ARG A 93 17.58 -10.01 -9.68
N ILE A 94 16.67 -10.73 -9.03
CA ILE A 94 15.36 -10.21 -8.64
C ILE A 94 15.53 -9.06 -7.64
N ASN A 95 16.36 -9.25 -6.62
CA ASN A 95 16.64 -8.21 -5.63
C ASN A 95 17.30 -6.96 -6.23
N GLU A 96 18.20 -7.13 -7.22
CA GLU A 96 18.77 -6.01 -7.99
C GLU A 96 17.69 -5.26 -8.77
N GLY A 97 16.76 -5.98 -9.43
CA GLY A 97 15.63 -5.37 -10.15
C GLY A 97 14.66 -4.63 -9.21
N CYS A 98 14.31 -5.24 -8.07
CA CYS A 98 13.46 -4.59 -7.06
C CYS A 98 14.11 -3.30 -6.49
N ARG A 99 15.43 -3.30 -6.26
CA ARG A 99 16.15 -2.08 -5.87
C ARG A 99 16.10 -1.00 -6.96
N ALA A 100 16.24 -1.39 -8.24
CA ALA A 100 16.15 -0.47 -9.37
C ALA A 100 14.73 0.10 -9.50
N MET A 101 13.69 -0.71 -9.33
CA MET A 101 12.28 -0.25 -9.27
C MET A 101 12.10 0.77 -8.16
N ASN A 102 12.52 0.46 -6.93
CA ASN A 102 12.40 1.37 -5.78
C ASN A 102 13.14 2.70 -6.02
N ALA A 103 14.33 2.66 -6.64
CA ALA A 103 15.08 3.86 -7.01
C ALA A 103 14.35 4.69 -8.07
N ASN A 104 13.75 4.05 -9.07
CA ASN A 104 12.95 4.69 -10.12
C ASN A 104 11.74 5.40 -9.52
N ILE A 105 10.92 4.70 -8.72
CA ILE A 105 9.73 5.29 -8.06
C ILE A 105 10.15 6.42 -7.12
N GLY A 106 11.22 6.25 -6.35
CA GLY A 106 11.76 7.29 -5.49
C GLY A 106 12.17 8.55 -6.26
N ALA A 107 12.82 8.40 -7.41
CA ALA A 107 13.21 9.52 -8.25
C ALA A 107 12.00 10.25 -8.88
N GLN A 108 11.00 9.49 -9.34
CA GLN A 108 9.74 10.08 -9.84
C GLN A 108 9.02 10.86 -8.74
N ALA A 109 8.88 10.27 -7.55
CA ALA A 109 8.27 10.91 -6.40
C ALA A 109 9.04 12.18 -5.99
N ALA A 110 10.37 12.11 -5.87
CA ALA A 110 11.23 13.23 -5.53
C ALA A 110 11.02 14.42 -6.46
N ARG A 111 10.98 14.18 -7.78
CA ARG A 111 10.74 15.22 -8.79
C ARG A 111 9.45 16.00 -8.52
N TRP A 112 8.37 15.32 -8.17
CA TRP A 112 7.08 15.97 -7.93
C TRP A 112 7.02 16.63 -6.55
N LEU A 113 7.59 16.01 -5.53
CA LEU A 113 7.73 16.60 -4.20
C LEU A 113 8.55 17.90 -4.24
N ASP A 114 9.66 17.90 -4.99
CA ASP A 114 10.50 19.09 -5.18
C ASP A 114 9.78 20.22 -5.97
N ALA A 115 8.79 19.84 -6.79
CA ALA A 115 7.89 20.79 -7.47
C ALA A 115 6.72 21.25 -6.55
N GLY A 116 6.74 20.93 -5.26
CA GLY A 116 5.74 21.31 -4.28
C GLY A 116 4.40 20.58 -4.46
N LYS A 117 4.39 19.39 -5.06
CA LYS A 117 3.20 18.57 -5.22
C LYS A 117 3.08 17.55 -4.10
N THR A 118 1.85 17.18 -3.76
CA THR A 118 1.59 15.96 -3.01
C THR A 118 1.61 14.78 -3.98
N VAL A 119 2.18 13.65 -3.56
CA VAL A 119 2.30 12.46 -4.40
C VAL A 119 1.45 11.33 -3.85
N GLY A 120 0.61 10.76 -4.70
CA GLY A 120 -0.04 9.46 -4.51
C GLY A 120 0.58 8.43 -5.44
N LEU A 121 0.55 7.16 -5.07
CA LEU A 121 1.02 6.05 -5.89
C LEU A 121 -0.14 5.11 -6.19
N VAL A 122 -0.27 4.72 -7.45
CA VAL A 122 -1.13 3.61 -7.87
C VAL A 122 -0.20 2.46 -8.20
N GLY A 123 -0.15 1.51 -7.30
CA GLY A 123 0.83 0.42 -7.39
C GLY A 123 0.32 -0.79 -8.11
N GLY A 124 1.22 -1.69 -8.24
CA GLY A 124 1.19 -3.11 -8.36
C GLY A 124 1.10 -3.77 -6.99
N ASP A 125 2.08 -4.63 -6.67
CA ASP A 125 2.17 -5.27 -5.36
C ASP A 125 2.61 -4.29 -4.25
N HIS A 126 2.50 -4.69 -2.99
CA HIS A 126 2.78 -3.82 -1.84
C HIS A 126 4.28 -3.53 -1.63
N SER A 127 5.18 -4.00 -2.50
CA SER A 127 6.59 -3.58 -2.48
C SER A 127 6.81 -2.21 -3.10
N THR A 128 5.89 -1.76 -3.95
CA THR A 128 6.04 -0.58 -4.82
C THR A 128 6.09 0.77 -4.09
N PRO A 129 5.41 1.01 -2.94
CA PRO A 129 5.45 2.31 -2.27
C PRO A 129 6.76 2.64 -1.55
N TYR A 130 7.66 1.67 -1.34
CA TYR A 130 8.88 1.88 -0.57
C TYR A 130 9.73 3.06 -1.07
N GLY A 131 9.87 3.21 -2.39
CA GLY A 131 10.60 4.33 -2.99
C GLY A 131 9.99 5.71 -2.67
N LEU A 132 8.65 5.81 -2.70
CA LEU A 132 7.92 7.03 -2.33
C LEU A 132 8.07 7.32 -0.82
N ILE A 133 7.90 6.31 0.04
CA ILE A 133 8.03 6.48 1.49
C ILE A 133 9.44 6.97 1.86
N ARG A 134 10.49 6.44 1.21
CA ARG A 134 11.85 6.94 1.39
C ARG A 134 12.01 8.39 0.93
N ALA A 135 11.49 8.74 -0.24
CA ALA A 135 11.55 10.11 -0.75
C ALA A 135 10.85 11.12 0.18
N LEU A 136 9.77 10.71 0.83
CA LEU A 136 9.11 11.48 1.89
C LEU A 136 9.97 11.56 3.15
N GLY A 137 10.62 10.45 3.54
CA GLY A 137 11.52 10.40 4.70
C GLY A 137 12.71 11.36 4.61
N ASP A 138 13.18 11.64 3.40
CA ASP A 138 14.25 12.61 3.14
C ASP A 138 13.80 14.08 3.26
N ARG A 139 12.47 14.34 3.22
CA ARG A 139 11.88 15.70 3.16
C ARG A 139 11.07 16.08 4.38
N HIS A 140 10.48 15.11 5.05
CA HIS A 140 9.69 15.29 6.26
C HIS A 140 10.50 14.89 7.49
N GLY A 141 10.36 15.64 8.59
CA GLY A 141 11.08 15.35 9.82
C GLY A 141 10.61 14.07 10.49
N GLU A 142 9.36 14.05 10.91
CA GLU A 142 8.74 12.90 11.57
C GLU A 142 7.32 12.71 11.04
N PHE A 143 6.99 11.48 10.65
CA PHE A 143 5.64 11.13 10.22
C PHE A 143 5.26 9.70 10.63
N GLY A 144 3.99 9.38 10.53
CA GLY A 144 3.47 8.04 10.74
C GLY A 144 2.97 7.42 9.44
N ILE A 145 2.73 6.13 9.48
CA ILE A 145 2.04 5.38 8.42
C ILE A 145 0.73 4.83 8.99
N LEU A 146 -0.39 5.17 8.37
CA LEU A 146 -1.63 4.45 8.51
C LEU A 146 -1.61 3.32 7.48
N HIS A 147 -1.39 2.09 7.93
CA HIS A 147 -1.28 0.89 7.12
C HIS A 147 -2.56 0.08 7.23
N ILE A 148 -3.37 0.08 6.17
CA ILE A 148 -4.63 -0.68 6.07
C ILE A 148 -4.35 -1.88 5.17
N ASP A 149 -4.49 -3.10 5.72
CA ASP A 149 -3.99 -4.31 5.10
C ASP A 149 -4.53 -5.56 5.82
N ALA A 150 -4.65 -6.68 5.12
CA ALA A 150 -4.86 -7.98 5.73
C ALA A 150 -3.60 -8.53 6.40
N HIS A 151 -2.41 -8.07 5.98
CA HIS A 151 -1.10 -8.57 6.36
C HIS A 151 -0.30 -7.56 7.20
N CYS A 152 0.72 -8.02 7.90
CA CYS A 152 1.63 -7.14 8.64
C CYS A 152 2.76 -6.58 7.78
N ASP A 153 3.17 -7.30 6.73
CA ASP A 153 4.29 -6.95 5.85
C ASP A 153 5.62 -6.69 6.58
N LEU A 154 5.80 -7.44 7.66
CA LEU A 154 6.95 -7.32 8.56
C LEU A 154 7.97 -8.47 8.40
N ARG A 155 7.94 -9.20 7.28
CA ARG A 155 8.91 -10.27 7.00
C ARG A 155 10.26 -9.68 6.60
N ASP A 156 11.34 -10.19 7.19
CA ASP A 156 12.71 -9.90 6.75
C ASP A 156 13.04 -10.78 5.55
N ALA A 157 12.79 -10.30 4.36
CA ALA A 157 12.82 -11.03 3.09
C ALA A 157 11.88 -12.25 3.04
N TYR A 158 11.01 -12.28 2.07
CA TYR A 158 10.13 -13.43 1.86
C TYR A 158 10.63 -14.22 0.64
N GLU A 159 10.82 -15.53 0.80
CA GLU A 159 11.39 -16.42 -0.26
C GLU A 159 12.76 -15.95 -0.78
N GLY A 160 13.52 -15.21 0.04
CA GLY A 160 14.81 -14.62 -0.33
C GLY A 160 14.70 -13.26 -1.02
N PHE A 161 13.48 -12.78 -1.28
CA PHE A 161 13.23 -11.47 -1.88
C PHE A 161 13.25 -10.37 -0.81
N GLU A 162 14.32 -9.57 -0.80
CA GLU A 162 14.54 -8.49 0.18
C GLU A 162 13.43 -7.41 0.10
N PHE A 163 13.01 -7.05 -1.11
CA PHE A 163 11.92 -6.10 -1.35
C PHE A 163 10.68 -6.85 -1.84
N SER A 164 10.20 -7.78 -1.02
CA SER A 164 8.95 -8.49 -1.24
C SER A 164 7.74 -7.63 -0.87
N HIS A 165 6.58 -7.93 -1.47
CA HIS A 165 5.27 -7.41 -1.04
C HIS A 165 5.06 -7.61 0.47
N ALA A 166 5.47 -8.75 1.05
CA ALA A 166 5.33 -9.07 2.46
C ALA A 166 6.42 -8.45 3.37
N SER A 167 7.28 -7.56 2.85
CA SER A 167 8.45 -7.02 3.57
C SER A 167 8.52 -5.50 3.61
N ILE A 168 7.55 -4.79 3.03
CA ILE A 168 7.64 -3.33 2.90
C ILE A 168 7.74 -2.64 4.26
N MET A 169 6.91 -3.00 5.23
CA MET A 169 6.90 -2.35 6.54
C MET A 169 8.14 -2.72 7.38
N PHE A 170 8.70 -3.92 7.18
CA PHE A 170 10.01 -4.27 7.74
C PHE A 170 11.11 -3.36 7.19
N ASN A 171 11.19 -3.22 5.86
CA ASN A 171 12.19 -2.37 5.21
C ASN A 171 12.04 -0.90 5.62
N VAL A 172 10.81 -0.40 5.75
CA VAL A 172 10.55 0.96 6.24
C VAL A 172 11.02 1.14 7.68
N LEU A 173 10.76 0.19 8.57
CA LEU A 173 11.25 0.24 9.95
C LEU A 173 12.78 0.24 10.01
N ARG A 174 13.45 -0.51 9.14
CA ARG A 174 14.91 -0.59 9.06
C ARG A 174 15.54 0.69 8.51
N ASP A 175 15.01 1.22 7.41
CA ASP A 175 15.71 2.17 6.55
C ASP A 175 15.17 3.61 6.62
N VAL A 176 13.96 3.83 7.17
CA VAL A 176 13.32 5.15 7.21
C VAL A 176 13.08 5.59 8.67
N PRO A 177 14.10 6.15 9.33
CA PRO A 177 13.99 6.55 10.75
C PRO A 177 13.03 7.72 10.98
N SER A 178 12.66 8.45 9.94
CA SER A 178 11.62 9.51 9.98
C SER A 178 10.22 8.95 10.25
N VAL A 179 9.95 7.68 9.90
CA VAL A 179 8.69 7.01 10.26
C VAL A 179 8.70 6.67 11.74
N LYS A 180 7.94 7.38 12.55
CA LYS A 180 7.91 7.23 14.01
C LYS A 180 6.84 6.25 14.47
N LYS A 181 5.81 6.03 13.67
CA LYS A 181 4.72 5.12 14.01
C LYS A 181 4.12 4.50 12.76
N ILE A 182 3.90 3.20 12.79
CA ILE A 182 3.06 2.46 11.84
C ILE A 182 1.85 1.98 12.63
N ALA A 183 0.66 2.46 12.27
CA ALA A 183 -0.61 1.97 12.78
C ALA A 183 -1.16 0.96 11.76
N GLN A 184 -1.03 -0.32 12.06
CA GLN A 184 -1.55 -1.42 11.25
C GLN A 184 -3.01 -1.67 11.57
N VAL A 185 -3.87 -1.71 10.57
CA VAL A 185 -5.34 -1.82 10.73
C VAL A 185 -5.87 -2.93 9.85
N ALA A 186 -6.73 -3.77 10.40
CA ALA A 186 -7.40 -4.90 9.76
C ALA A 186 -6.50 -6.11 9.47
N VAL A 187 -5.26 -6.14 9.97
CA VAL A 187 -4.37 -7.29 9.81
C VAL A 187 -4.96 -8.55 10.44
N ARG A 188 -4.87 -9.68 9.72
CA ARG A 188 -5.51 -10.92 10.13
C ARG A 188 -4.82 -12.19 9.65
N ASP A 189 -3.82 -12.05 8.77
CA ASP A 189 -2.94 -13.15 8.35
C ASP A 189 -1.47 -12.72 8.48
N PHE A 190 -0.76 -13.30 9.44
CA PHE A 190 0.63 -12.96 9.75
C PHE A 190 1.31 -14.09 10.52
N SER A 191 2.62 -14.18 10.40
CA SER A 191 3.43 -15.17 11.10
C SER A 191 3.69 -14.81 12.57
N GLY A 192 4.07 -15.80 13.36
CA GLY A 192 4.48 -15.58 14.76
C GLY A 192 5.70 -14.66 14.90
N THR A 193 6.60 -14.64 13.92
CA THR A 193 7.77 -13.73 13.89
C THR A 193 7.36 -12.30 13.65
N GLU A 194 6.40 -12.05 12.76
CA GLU A 194 5.83 -10.71 12.51
C GLU A 194 5.09 -10.20 13.75
N ALA A 195 4.27 -11.07 14.39
CA ALA A 195 3.59 -10.73 15.64
C ALA A 195 4.58 -10.34 16.75
N ALA A 196 5.68 -11.09 16.89
CA ALA A 196 6.72 -10.80 17.88
C ALA A 196 7.44 -9.47 17.58
N LEU A 197 7.75 -9.19 16.31
CA LEU A 197 8.35 -7.93 15.89
C LEU A 197 7.40 -6.75 16.16
N ALA A 198 6.13 -6.88 15.76
CA ALA A 198 5.12 -5.84 16.01
C ALA A 198 4.96 -5.56 17.51
N ALA A 199 4.89 -6.58 18.34
CA ALA A 199 4.75 -6.44 19.80
C ALA A 199 5.99 -5.83 20.48
N SER A 200 7.19 -6.08 19.97
CA SER A 200 8.44 -5.57 20.54
C SER A 200 8.83 -4.16 20.07
N SER A 201 8.28 -3.71 18.94
CA SER A 201 8.61 -2.42 18.34
C SER A 201 7.73 -1.30 18.89
N ALA A 202 8.31 -0.32 19.58
CA ALA A 202 7.58 0.89 19.97
C ALA A 202 7.04 1.69 18.78
N ARG A 203 7.56 1.45 17.56
CA ARG A 203 7.14 2.11 16.33
C ARG A 203 5.94 1.44 15.64
N VAL A 204 5.48 0.29 16.11
CA VAL A 204 4.30 -0.41 15.56
C VAL A 204 3.15 -0.35 16.56
N ALA A 205 1.94 -0.15 16.07
CA ALA A 205 0.69 -0.32 16.82
C ALA A 205 -0.27 -1.13 15.93
N THR A 206 -0.62 -2.32 16.37
CA THR A 206 -1.47 -3.23 15.60
C THR A 206 -2.90 -3.19 16.14
N PHE A 207 -3.83 -2.94 15.25
CA PHE A 207 -5.29 -2.99 15.44
C PHE A 207 -5.82 -4.12 14.54
N ASP A 208 -5.64 -5.36 15.00
CA ASP A 208 -6.02 -6.53 14.21
C ASP A 208 -7.53 -6.65 14.03
N ASP A 209 -7.93 -7.28 12.93
CA ASP A 209 -9.33 -7.37 12.50
C ASP A 209 -10.23 -8.01 13.56
N LEU A 210 -9.79 -9.13 14.14
CA LEU A 210 -10.59 -9.83 15.15
C LEU A 210 -10.78 -9.00 16.42
N SER A 211 -9.76 -8.29 16.88
CA SER A 211 -9.83 -7.40 18.05
C SER A 211 -10.76 -6.22 17.80
N LEU A 212 -10.72 -5.63 16.59
CA LEU A 212 -11.64 -4.56 16.17
C LEU A 212 -13.09 -5.07 16.15
N ALA A 213 -13.33 -6.22 15.50
CA ALA A 213 -14.65 -6.84 15.44
C ALA A 213 -15.17 -7.18 16.86
N ALA A 214 -14.33 -7.77 17.71
CA ALA A 214 -14.71 -8.12 19.07
C ALA A 214 -15.06 -6.88 19.93
N ALA A 215 -14.37 -5.75 19.72
CA ALA A 215 -14.71 -4.49 20.40
C ALA A 215 -16.10 -3.99 19.96
N MET A 216 -16.39 -4.03 18.64
CA MET A 216 -17.71 -3.66 18.10
C MET A 216 -18.82 -4.60 18.63
N PHE A 217 -18.58 -5.90 18.71
CA PHE A 217 -19.53 -6.86 19.28
C PHE A 217 -19.82 -6.60 20.77
N ARG A 218 -18.90 -5.98 21.49
CA ARG A 218 -19.08 -5.54 22.89
C ARG A 218 -19.73 -4.15 23.01
N GLY A 219 -20.10 -3.53 21.88
CA GLY A 219 -20.82 -2.25 21.84
C GLY A 219 -19.93 -1.01 21.69
N GLU A 220 -18.62 -1.16 21.46
CA GLU A 220 -17.76 -0.02 21.10
C GLU A 220 -18.10 0.44 19.69
N THR A 221 -18.26 1.73 19.47
CA THR A 221 -18.58 2.25 18.14
C THR A 221 -17.35 2.26 17.24
N TRP A 222 -17.55 2.05 15.94
CA TRP A 222 -16.47 2.18 14.96
C TRP A 222 -15.78 3.56 15.02
N ASP A 223 -16.53 4.62 15.27
CA ASP A 223 -16.00 5.97 15.41
C ASP A 223 -15.03 6.10 16.60
N ALA A 224 -15.31 5.45 17.73
CA ALA A 224 -14.40 5.42 18.89
C ALA A 224 -13.11 4.64 18.56
N LEU A 225 -13.23 3.52 17.84
CA LEU A 225 -12.07 2.75 17.36
C LEU A 225 -11.21 3.57 16.39
N CYS A 226 -11.83 4.26 15.43
CA CYS A 226 -11.12 5.15 14.51
C CYS A 226 -10.33 6.23 15.25
N ARG A 227 -10.92 6.87 16.26
CA ARG A 227 -10.19 7.86 17.08
C ARG A 227 -8.99 7.25 17.78
N ARG A 228 -9.12 6.06 18.38
CA ARG A 228 -8.01 5.36 19.03
C ARG A 228 -6.88 5.00 18.05
N ILE A 229 -7.22 4.57 16.83
CA ILE A 229 -6.25 4.31 15.76
C ILE A 229 -5.52 5.60 15.38
N VAL A 230 -6.28 6.66 15.13
CA VAL A 230 -5.74 7.96 14.72
C VAL A 230 -4.85 8.56 15.82
N ASP A 231 -5.22 8.43 17.09
CA ASP A 231 -4.45 8.96 18.22
C ASP A 231 -3.06 8.30 18.39
N ALA A 232 -2.85 7.12 17.81
CA ALA A 232 -1.54 6.49 17.76
C ALA A 232 -0.59 7.16 16.75
N LEU A 233 -1.09 7.97 15.82
CA LEU A 233 -0.32 8.56 14.72
C LEU A 233 0.14 9.99 15.03
N PRO A 234 1.30 10.43 14.51
CA PRO A 234 1.74 11.82 14.60
C PRO A 234 0.92 12.74 13.69
N GLN A 235 1.31 14.02 13.62
CA GLN A 235 0.60 15.05 12.87
C GLN A 235 0.66 14.84 11.35
N GLU A 236 1.79 14.38 10.81
CA GLU A 236 1.95 14.04 9.41
C GLU A 236 1.81 12.53 9.22
N VAL A 237 1.03 12.12 8.24
CA VAL A 237 0.70 10.72 8.02
C VAL A 237 0.79 10.37 6.54
N TYR A 238 1.49 9.30 6.23
CA TYR A 238 1.39 8.58 4.98
C TYR A 238 0.30 7.53 5.10
N VAL A 239 -0.56 7.39 4.09
CA VAL A 239 -1.57 6.32 4.07
C VAL A 239 -1.13 5.24 3.10
N SER A 240 -0.81 4.06 3.62
CA SER A 240 -0.55 2.87 2.81
C SER A 240 -1.82 2.02 2.78
N PHE A 241 -2.42 1.90 1.62
CA PHE A 241 -3.70 1.25 1.44
C PHE A 241 -3.57 0.03 0.54
N ASP A 242 -3.43 -1.13 1.19
CA ASP A 242 -3.64 -2.40 0.53
C ASP A 242 -5.15 -2.65 0.38
N ILE A 243 -5.58 -2.99 -0.84
CA ILE A 243 -7.00 -3.22 -1.12
C ILE A 243 -7.53 -4.45 -0.39
N ASP A 244 -6.68 -5.41 -0.04
CA ASP A 244 -7.07 -6.61 0.68
C ASP A 244 -7.34 -6.37 2.18
N GLY A 245 -6.99 -5.20 2.71
CA GLY A 245 -7.46 -4.70 4.00
C GLY A 245 -9.00 -4.56 4.07
N LEU A 246 -9.65 -4.46 2.91
CA LEU A 246 -11.11 -4.51 2.78
C LEU A 246 -11.64 -5.94 2.89
N THR A 247 -12.97 -6.06 2.99
CA THR A 247 -13.64 -7.37 2.91
C THR A 247 -13.47 -7.98 1.52
N PHE A 248 -13.37 -9.30 1.46
CA PHE A 248 -13.07 -10.09 0.26
C PHE A 248 -13.92 -9.72 -0.97
N GLU A 249 -15.21 -9.45 -0.78
CA GLU A 249 -16.14 -9.10 -1.86
C GLU A 249 -15.84 -7.75 -2.52
N ASN A 250 -15.04 -6.90 -1.90
CA ASN A 250 -14.61 -5.62 -2.49
C ASN A 250 -13.45 -5.78 -3.46
N CYS A 251 -12.59 -6.79 -3.26
CA CYS A 251 -11.44 -7.07 -4.13
C CYS A 251 -11.14 -8.58 -4.17
N PRO A 252 -12.00 -9.40 -4.79
CA PRO A 252 -11.89 -10.86 -4.74
C PRO A 252 -10.69 -11.43 -5.50
N HIS A 253 -10.07 -10.67 -6.39
CA HIS A 253 -8.94 -11.12 -7.20
C HIS A 253 -7.60 -10.56 -6.73
N THR A 254 -7.56 -9.84 -5.61
CA THR A 254 -6.28 -9.39 -5.01
C THR A 254 -5.29 -10.55 -4.86
N GLY A 255 -3.98 -10.24 -4.80
CA GLY A 255 -2.92 -11.26 -4.81
C GLY A 255 -3.05 -12.29 -3.68
N THR A 256 -3.38 -11.86 -2.46
CA THR A 256 -3.45 -12.70 -1.25
C THR A 256 -4.73 -12.43 -0.46
N PRO A 257 -5.91 -12.83 -0.98
CA PRO A 257 -7.18 -12.52 -0.34
C PRO A 257 -7.38 -13.28 0.97
N VAL A 258 -7.82 -12.58 2.03
CA VAL A 258 -8.13 -13.16 3.34
C VAL A 258 -9.54 -12.76 3.78
N CYS A 259 -10.31 -13.70 4.35
CA CYS A 259 -11.64 -13.43 4.87
C CYS A 259 -11.60 -12.48 6.07
N GLY A 260 -12.62 -11.65 6.26
CA GLY A 260 -12.68 -10.58 7.26
C GLY A 260 -12.36 -9.23 6.62
N GLY A 261 -11.87 -8.27 7.40
CA GLY A 261 -11.47 -6.95 6.91
C GLY A 261 -12.54 -5.87 7.06
N LEU A 262 -12.18 -4.66 6.65
CA LEU A 262 -13.06 -3.50 6.73
C LEU A 262 -14.05 -3.48 5.57
N THR A 263 -15.28 -3.10 5.84
CA THR A 263 -16.15 -2.65 4.75
C THR A 263 -15.59 -1.37 4.12
N PHE A 264 -15.90 -1.12 2.85
CA PHE A 264 -15.48 0.11 2.16
C PHE A 264 -15.79 1.38 2.98
N ASN A 265 -16.99 1.45 3.56
CA ASN A 265 -17.41 2.61 4.35
C ASN A 265 -16.69 2.71 5.71
N GLN A 266 -16.28 1.60 6.32
CA GLN A 266 -15.45 1.64 7.52
C GLN A 266 -14.06 2.22 7.22
N ALA A 267 -13.44 1.81 6.11
CA ALA A 267 -12.16 2.37 5.68
C ALA A 267 -12.28 3.88 5.37
N VAL A 268 -13.32 4.28 4.62
CA VAL A 268 -13.58 5.71 4.31
C VAL A 268 -13.81 6.53 5.59
N TRP A 269 -14.54 5.99 6.58
CA TRP A 269 -14.76 6.68 7.86
C TRP A 269 -13.49 6.86 8.66
N LEU A 270 -12.59 5.86 8.65
CA LEU A 270 -11.27 5.95 9.27
C LEU A 270 -10.43 7.06 8.63
N LEU A 271 -10.37 7.11 7.29
CA LEU A 271 -9.67 8.15 6.55
C LEU A 271 -10.24 9.56 6.82
N ASP A 272 -11.56 9.71 6.85
CA ASP A 272 -12.18 10.99 7.20
C ASP A 272 -11.92 11.37 8.66
N THR A 273 -11.90 10.40 9.59
CA THR A 273 -11.54 10.65 10.99
C THR A 273 -10.09 11.14 11.12
N LEU A 274 -9.16 10.56 10.34
CA LEU A 274 -7.78 11.04 10.26
C LEU A 274 -7.73 12.53 9.86
N VAL A 275 -8.44 12.89 8.80
CA VAL A 275 -8.47 14.29 8.32
C VAL A 275 -9.19 15.23 9.30
N ARG A 276 -10.33 14.82 9.86
CA ARG A 276 -11.07 15.60 10.87
C ARG A 276 -10.30 15.83 12.17
N SER A 277 -9.33 14.97 12.47
CA SER A 277 -8.45 15.17 13.64
C SER A 277 -7.43 16.30 13.46
N GLY A 278 -7.37 16.91 12.28
CA GLY A 278 -6.39 17.94 11.91
C GLY A 278 -5.05 17.37 11.43
N ARG A 279 -4.91 16.04 11.31
CA ARG A 279 -3.70 15.42 10.75
C ARG A 279 -3.62 15.65 9.26
N ARG A 280 -2.39 15.77 8.76
CA ARG A 280 -2.10 16.02 7.35
C ARG A 280 -1.65 14.74 6.65
N ILE A 281 -2.30 14.39 5.55
CA ILE A 281 -1.87 13.30 4.69
C ILE A 281 -0.79 13.83 3.74
N ILE A 282 0.45 13.39 3.92
CA ILE A 282 1.62 13.85 3.14
C ILE A 282 1.84 13.07 1.84
N GLY A 283 1.20 11.94 1.70
CA GLY A 283 1.22 11.05 0.54
C GLY A 283 0.44 9.79 0.84
N PHE A 284 0.18 9.00 -0.18
CA PHE A 284 -0.54 7.73 -0.03
C PHE A 284 -0.21 6.77 -1.18
N ASP A 285 -0.59 5.52 -1.00
CA ASP A 285 -0.67 4.53 -2.07
C ASP A 285 -2.03 3.80 -2.09
N VAL A 286 -2.30 3.16 -3.22
CA VAL A 286 -3.32 2.12 -3.39
C VAL A 286 -2.64 0.98 -4.13
N VAL A 287 -2.56 -0.18 -3.50
CA VAL A 287 -1.82 -1.34 -3.99
C VAL A 287 -2.65 -2.62 -3.96
N GLU A 288 -2.12 -3.70 -4.52
CA GLU A 288 -2.68 -5.06 -4.56
C GLU A 288 -4.03 -5.17 -5.29
N VAL A 289 -4.42 -4.17 -6.07
CA VAL A 289 -5.55 -4.29 -6.97
C VAL A 289 -5.18 -5.20 -8.13
N ALA A 290 -5.79 -6.37 -8.24
CA ALA A 290 -5.57 -7.26 -9.38
C ALA A 290 -6.80 -7.24 -10.30
N PRO A 291 -6.74 -6.56 -11.45
CA PRO A 291 -7.86 -6.51 -12.37
C PRO A 291 -8.08 -7.88 -13.01
N ALA A 292 -9.32 -8.39 -12.94
CA ALA A 292 -9.70 -9.62 -13.62
C ALA A 292 -10.38 -9.32 -14.97
N PRO A 293 -10.08 -10.08 -16.04
CA PRO A 293 -10.63 -9.81 -17.37
C PRO A 293 -12.16 -9.81 -17.44
N GLU A 294 -12.80 -10.64 -16.61
CA GLU A 294 -14.25 -10.84 -16.63
C GLU A 294 -14.99 -10.12 -15.48
N ALA A 295 -14.25 -9.52 -14.53
CA ALA A 295 -14.80 -8.86 -13.36
C ALA A 295 -14.17 -7.49 -13.14
N LYS A 296 -14.99 -6.44 -13.18
CA LYS A 296 -14.51 -5.06 -13.00
C LYS A 296 -14.50 -4.60 -11.55
N VAL A 297 -14.91 -5.44 -10.60
CA VAL A 297 -15.12 -5.05 -9.19
C VAL A 297 -13.83 -4.51 -8.57
N ASP A 298 -12.69 -5.18 -8.78
CA ASP A 298 -11.41 -4.81 -8.20
C ASP A 298 -10.95 -3.41 -8.69
N ALA A 299 -10.96 -3.19 -10.00
CA ALA A 299 -10.61 -1.91 -10.59
C ALA A 299 -11.59 -0.78 -10.17
N ILE A 300 -12.89 -1.08 -10.07
CA ILE A 300 -13.91 -0.14 -9.61
C ILE A 300 -13.68 0.21 -8.14
N THR A 301 -13.39 -0.76 -7.29
CA THR A 301 -13.09 -0.53 -5.86
C THR A 301 -11.82 0.29 -5.71
N GLY A 302 -10.76 -0.09 -6.42
CA GLY A 302 -9.49 0.65 -6.44
C GLY A 302 -9.67 2.10 -6.87
N ALA A 303 -10.40 2.35 -7.97
CA ALA A 303 -10.67 3.69 -8.47
C ALA A 303 -11.47 4.56 -7.47
N ARG A 304 -12.46 3.97 -6.80
CA ARG A 304 -13.26 4.68 -5.79
C ARG A 304 -12.47 4.98 -4.53
N MET A 305 -11.61 4.06 -4.09
CA MET A 305 -10.71 4.30 -2.96
C MET A 305 -9.66 5.36 -3.31
N LEU A 306 -9.07 5.27 -4.50
CA LEU A 306 -8.15 6.28 -5.02
C LEU A 306 -8.78 7.68 -5.02
N TRP A 307 -10.04 7.79 -5.45
CA TRP A 307 -10.79 9.05 -5.44
C TRP A 307 -10.97 9.61 -4.02
N LYS A 308 -11.31 8.74 -3.05
CA LYS A 308 -11.41 9.12 -1.63
C LYS A 308 -10.08 9.64 -1.10
N LEU A 309 -9.02 8.91 -1.32
CA LEU A 309 -7.66 9.28 -0.89
C LEU A 309 -7.20 10.59 -1.51
N CYS A 310 -7.40 10.80 -2.81
CA CYS A 310 -7.07 12.05 -3.49
C CYS A 310 -7.78 13.26 -2.85
N ASN A 311 -9.09 13.17 -2.66
CA ASN A 311 -9.88 14.29 -2.12
C ASN A 311 -9.58 14.54 -0.63
N LEU A 312 -9.45 13.51 0.19
CA LEU A 312 -9.14 13.63 1.60
C LEU A 312 -7.72 14.16 1.81
N THR A 313 -6.77 13.73 0.99
CA THR A 313 -5.40 14.26 0.99
C THR A 313 -5.39 15.75 0.67
N LEU A 314 -6.03 16.16 -0.43
CA LEU A 314 -6.13 17.57 -0.79
C LEU A 314 -6.86 18.39 0.30
N LYS A 315 -7.92 17.84 0.91
CA LYS A 315 -8.63 18.49 2.04
C LYS A 315 -7.69 18.72 3.21
N SER A 316 -6.92 17.71 3.62
CA SER A 316 -6.01 17.80 4.77
C SER A 316 -4.85 18.80 4.56
N ASN A 317 -4.48 19.07 3.30
CA ASN A 317 -3.43 20.01 2.91
C ASN A 317 -3.94 21.43 2.61
N GLY A 318 -5.20 21.70 2.82
CA GLY A 318 -5.82 23.01 2.60
C GLY A 318 -6.50 23.60 3.83
N GLN A 319 -6.30 22.99 5.00
CA GLN A 319 -6.81 23.45 6.29
C GLN A 319 -5.84 24.44 6.93
#